data_584247529ff084e76f2471d71e2df0f9
#
_entry.id   584247529ff084e76f2471d71e2df0f9
#
_cell.length_a   1.000
_cell.length_b   1.000
_cell.length_c   1.000
_cell.angle_alpha   90.00
_cell.angle_beta   90.00
_cell.angle_gamma   90.00
#
_symmetry.space_group_name_H-M   'P 1'
#
loop_
_entity.id
_entity.type
_entity.pdbx_description
1 polymer ?
#
loop_
_entity_poly.entity_id
_entity_poly.type
_entity_poly.pdbx_seq_one_letter_code
_entity_poly.pdbx_strand_id
1 'polypeptide(L)'
;MQEHLVVTLDGKDYLVEPGKNLLELIKEQDTFVPSICYNPSLGPIQTCDTCTVEIDGEIARACGTTINRSMVVNTTNQCVQDSQKEALDRILEKHQLYCTVCDYNNGNCEIHNTMDEWGLEHQSYEYKPKPYEVDFGPFYRYDPNQCILCGRCVEVCQDVQVNETLSIDWEREQPRVIWDNDVSINDSSCVGCGQCATVCPCNAMMENNMVGNAG
;
A
#
# COMPACT_ATOMS: atom_id res chain seq x y z
N MET A 1 -0.27 8.05 37.38
CA MET A 1 -1.56 7.79 36.70
C MET A 1 -1.29 7.92 35.21
N GLN A 2 -1.43 6.88 34.44
CA GLN A 2 -1.34 7.01 32.97
C GLN A 2 -2.55 7.86 32.52
N GLU A 3 -2.28 8.90 31.79
CA GLU A 3 -3.30 9.76 31.21
C GLU A 3 -3.88 9.02 30.01
N HIS A 4 -5.13 8.57 30.09
CA HIS A 4 -5.81 7.96 28.96
C HIS A 4 -6.55 9.05 28.18
N LEU A 5 -6.49 8.96 26.85
CA LEU A 5 -7.22 9.80 25.92
C LEU A 5 -8.49 9.10 25.49
N VAL A 6 -9.53 9.85 25.13
CA VAL A 6 -10.77 9.30 24.56
C VAL A 6 -10.75 9.49 23.06
N VAL A 7 -10.86 8.41 22.33
CA VAL A 7 -11.12 8.42 20.88
C VAL A 7 -12.53 7.93 20.66
N THR A 8 -13.39 8.80 20.11
CA THR A 8 -14.74 8.43 19.68
C THR A 8 -14.68 7.97 18.22
N LEU A 9 -14.68 6.66 18.00
CA LEU A 9 -14.65 6.05 16.67
C LEU A 9 -16.05 5.64 16.26
N ASP A 10 -16.60 6.25 15.20
CA ASP A 10 -17.94 6.00 14.67
C ASP A 10 -19.04 6.01 15.76
N GLY A 11 -18.92 6.96 16.70
CA GLY A 11 -19.86 7.15 17.81
C GLY A 11 -19.63 6.26 19.03
N LYS A 12 -18.56 5.47 19.07
CA LYS A 12 -18.20 4.62 20.20
C LYS A 12 -16.88 5.08 20.84
N ASP A 13 -16.87 5.24 22.15
CA ASP A 13 -15.70 5.73 22.89
C ASP A 13 -14.72 4.61 23.26
N TYR A 14 -13.43 4.90 23.05
CA TYR A 14 -12.31 4.03 23.41
C TYR A 14 -11.30 4.79 24.24
N LEU A 15 -10.84 4.17 25.33
CA LEU A 15 -9.74 4.67 26.14
C LEU A 15 -8.42 4.21 25.54
N VAL A 16 -7.56 5.15 25.19
CA VAL A 16 -6.32 4.89 24.44
C VAL A 16 -5.14 5.54 25.14
N GLU A 17 -4.02 4.86 25.16
CA GLU A 17 -2.76 5.44 25.60
C GLU A 17 -2.23 6.46 24.57
N PRO A 18 -1.68 7.60 25.01
CA PRO A 18 -1.03 8.54 24.10
C PRO A 18 0.12 7.87 23.33
N GLY A 19 0.29 8.27 22.07
CA GLY A 19 1.35 7.76 21.20
C GLY A 19 0.94 6.59 20.30
N LYS A 20 -0.27 6.02 20.48
CA LYS A 20 -0.77 4.95 19.60
C LYS A 20 -1.08 5.48 18.19
N ASN A 21 -0.83 4.67 17.16
CA ASN A 21 -1.21 4.98 15.80
C ASN A 21 -2.73 4.82 15.62
N LEU A 22 -3.38 5.79 14.95
CA LEU A 22 -4.83 5.78 14.77
C LEU A 22 -5.31 4.63 13.88
N LEU A 23 -4.57 4.30 12.81
CA LEU A 23 -4.96 3.18 11.93
C LEU A 23 -4.89 1.84 12.66
N GLU A 24 -3.91 1.65 13.54
CA GLU A 24 -3.81 0.45 14.35
C GLU A 24 -4.98 0.33 15.33
N LEU A 25 -5.36 1.45 15.99
CA LEU A 25 -6.56 1.46 16.82
C LEU A 25 -7.82 1.06 16.02
N ILE A 26 -8.01 1.63 14.83
CA ILE A 26 -9.17 1.33 13.96
C ILE A 26 -9.19 -0.16 13.61
N LYS A 27 -8.06 -0.74 13.22
CA LYS A 27 -7.94 -2.17 12.89
C LYS A 27 -8.20 -3.09 14.10
N GLU A 28 -7.77 -2.72 15.28
CA GLU A 28 -8.05 -3.47 16.51
C GLU A 28 -9.54 -3.50 16.90
N GLN A 29 -10.31 -2.58 16.34
CA GLN A 29 -11.77 -2.55 16.53
C GLN A 29 -12.54 -3.23 15.38
N ASP A 30 -11.86 -4.05 14.58
CA ASP A 30 -12.42 -4.78 13.43
C ASP A 30 -13.13 -3.82 12.43
N THR A 31 -12.71 -2.55 12.37
CA THR A 31 -13.24 -1.56 11.44
C THR A 31 -12.37 -1.53 10.20
N PHE A 32 -12.99 -1.79 9.05
CA PHE A 32 -12.28 -1.75 7.77
C PHE A 32 -12.00 -0.32 7.32
N VAL A 33 -10.73 -0.03 7.10
CA VAL A 33 -10.24 1.17 6.40
C VAL A 33 -9.13 0.73 5.44
N PRO A 34 -9.25 1.00 4.13
CA PRO A 34 -8.21 0.65 3.16
C PRO A 34 -6.86 1.26 3.58
N SER A 35 -5.77 0.50 3.46
CA SER A 35 -4.47 0.99 3.94
C SER A 35 -3.30 0.41 3.17
N ILE A 36 -3.36 0.50 1.84
CA ILE A 36 -2.53 -0.23 0.89
C ILE A 36 -1.02 0.03 1.04
N CYS A 37 -0.57 1.26 1.30
CA CYS A 37 0.87 1.51 1.49
C CYS A 37 1.34 1.27 2.93
N TYR A 38 0.43 1.09 3.89
CA TYR A 38 0.81 0.82 5.27
C TYR A 38 1.20 -0.64 5.48
N ASN A 39 2.34 -0.85 6.12
CA ASN A 39 2.76 -2.15 6.60
C ASN A 39 3.22 -2.00 8.06
N PRO A 40 2.73 -2.82 9.00
CA PRO A 40 3.07 -2.69 10.43
C PRO A 40 4.58 -2.72 10.72
N SER A 41 5.36 -3.45 9.91
CA SER A 41 6.82 -3.55 10.07
C SER A 41 7.58 -2.37 9.50
N LEU A 42 6.96 -1.57 8.61
CA LEU A 42 7.59 -0.42 7.95
C LEU A 42 7.03 0.91 8.47
N GLY A 43 5.85 0.87 9.11
CA GLY A 43 5.15 2.08 9.52
C GLY A 43 4.43 2.81 8.37
N PRO A 44 4.11 4.09 8.57
CA PRO A 44 3.30 4.89 7.65
C PRO A 44 4.15 5.48 6.50
N ILE A 45 4.04 4.93 5.30
CA ILE A 45 4.71 5.46 4.09
C ILE A 45 3.95 6.67 3.51
N GLN A 46 2.62 6.71 3.69
CA GLN A 46 1.74 7.84 3.35
C GLN A 46 1.68 8.22 1.86
N THR A 47 1.85 7.27 0.96
CA THR A 47 1.85 7.49 -0.50
C THR A 47 0.51 7.24 -1.18
N CYS A 48 -0.38 6.42 -0.59
CA CYS A 48 -1.58 5.93 -1.28
C CYS A 48 -2.87 6.70 -0.98
N ASP A 49 -2.96 7.42 0.14
CA ASP A 49 -4.14 8.13 0.65
C ASP A 49 -5.39 7.27 0.92
N THR A 50 -5.30 5.95 0.78
CA THR A 50 -6.47 5.08 0.94
C THR A 50 -6.98 5.00 2.39
N CYS A 51 -6.13 5.30 3.39
CA CYS A 51 -6.48 5.25 4.81
C CYS A 51 -7.05 6.57 5.34
N THR A 52 -7.64 7.40 4.48
CA THR A 52 -8.27 8.65 4.90
C THR A 52 -9.51 8.39 5.74
N VAL A 53 -9.63 9.16 6.82
CA VAL A 53 -10.75 9.20 7.76
C VAL A 53 -11.05 10.65 8.08
N GLU A 54 -12.20 10.94 8.65
CA GLU A 54 -12.48 12.26 9.21
C GLU A 54 -12.06 12.30 10.68
N ILE A 55 -11.30 13.31 11.07
CA ILE A 55 -10.87 13.57 12.44
C ILE A 55 -11.32 14.98 12.81
N ASP A 56 -12.22 15.09 13.76
CA ASP A 56 -12.78 16.39 14.25
C ASP A 56 -13.31 17.27 13.11
N GLY A 57 -13.87 16.67 12.03
CA GLY A 57 -14.43 17.36 10.89
C GLY A 57 -13.45 17.59 9.72
N GLU A 58 -12.20 17.15 9.81
CA GLU A 58 -11.20 17.28 8.75
C GLU A 58 -10.74 15.92 8.23
N ILE A 59 -10.55 15.79 6.91
CA ILE A 59 -10.01 14.57 6.29
C ILE A 59 -8.51 14.46 6.55
N ALA A 60 -8.09 13.34 7.11
CA ALA A 60 -6.69 13.04 7.43
C ALA A 60 -6.35 11.57 7.19
N ARG A 61 -5.06 11.27 7.05
CA ARG A 61 -4.55 9.89 6.92
C ARG A 61 -4.46 9.23 8.29
N ALA A 62 -5.22 8.17 8.52
CA ALA A 62 -5.17 7.43 9.79
C ALA A 62 -3.77 6.82 10.04
N CYS A 63 -3.09 6.31 8.99
CA CYS A 63 -1.76 5.73 9.15
C CYS A 63 -0.69 6.73 9.62
N GLY A 64 -0.82 8.01 9.25
CA GLY A 64 0.09 9.08 9.65
C GLY A 64 -0.30 9.79 10.94
N THR A 65 -1.42 9.41 11.56
CA THR A 65 -1.94 10.10 12.74
C THR A 65 -1.55 9.36 14.02
N THR A 66 -0.82 10.06 14.89
CA THR A 66 -0.53 9.61 16.26
C THR A 66 -1.53 10.22 17.23
N ILE A 67 -2.13 9.39 18.08
CA ILE A 67 -3.13 9.81 19.06
C ILE A 67 -2.42 10.51 20.25
N ASN A 68 -2.41 11.83 20.25
CA ASN A 68 -1.80 12.66 21.31
C ASN A 68 -2.82 13.54 22.04
N ARG A 69 -4.09 13.46 21.66
CA ARG A 69 -5.23 14.16 22.26
C ARG A 69 -6.50 13.36 22.05
N SER A 70 -7.53 13.63 22.82
CA SER A 70 -8.87 13.11 22.53
C SER A 70 -9.38 13.64 21.20
N MET A 71 -10.08 12.80 20.41
CA MET A 71 -10.56 13.13 19.08
C MET A 71 -11.82 12.35 18.71
N VAL A 72 -12.57 12.89 17.77
CA VAL A 72 -13.72 12.21 17.15
C VAL A 72 -13.32 11.77 15.75
N VAL A 73 -13.48 10.49 15.48
CA VAL A 73 -13.08 9.86 14.20
C VAL A 73 -14.31 9.25 13.54
N ASN A 74 -14.49 9.52 12.26
CA ASN A 74 -15.52 8.91 11.43
C ASN A 74 -14.87 8.22 10.23
N THR A 75 -15.22 6.94 10.01
CA THR A 75 -14.66 6.12 8.93
C THR A 75 -15.65 5.86 7.80
N THR A 76 -16.92 6.21 7.96
CA THR A 76 -18.02 5.75 7.09
C THR A 76 -18.84 6.87 6.46
N ASN A 77 -18.62 8.14 6.81
CA ASN A 77 -19.40 9.23 6.21
C ASN A 77 -19.07 9.45 4.72
N GLN A 78 -19.91 10.18 4.01
CA GLN A 78 -19.78 10.38 2.57
C GLN A 78 -18.45 11.02 2.17
N CYS A 79 -17.96 12.00 2.92
CA CYS A 79 -16.68 12.67 2.61
C CYS A 79 -15.49 11.69 2.70
N VAL A 80 -15.51 10.79 3.69
CA VAL A 80 -14.49 9.73 3.83
C VAL A 80 -14.59 8.75 2.68
N GLN A 81 -15.78 8.26 2.35
CA GLN A 81 -15.98 7.32 1.25
C GLN A 81 -15.56 7.93 -0.09
N ASP A 82 -15.90 9.18 -0.36
CA ASP A 82 -15.49 9.88 -1.59
C ASP A 82 -13.97 10.01 -1.66
N SER A 83 -13.31 10.37 -0.56
CA SER A 83 -11.84 10.48 -0.49
C SER A 83 -11.14 9.15 -0.68
N GLN A 84 -11.63 8.08 -0.03
CA GLN A 84 -11.08 6.73 -0.20
C GLN A 84 -11.29 6.23 -1.63
N LYS A 85 -12.47 6.45 -2.21
CA LYS A 85 -12.77 6.08 -3.60
C LYS A 85 -11.83 6.79 -4.57
N GLU A 86 -11.62 8.08 -4.43
CA GLU A 86 -10.68 8.82 -5.27
C GLU A 86 -9.26 8.26 -5.17
N ALA A 87 -8.81 7.92 -3.96
CA ALA A 87 -7.50 7.31 -3.73
C ALA A 87 -7.38 5.92 -4.38
N LEU A 88 -8.41 5.08 -4.29
CA LEU A 88 -8.47 3.77 -4.93
C LEU A 88 -8.51 3.92 -6.46
N ASP A 89 -9.30 4.83 -7.01
CA ASP A 89 -9.36 5.12 -8.45
C ASP A 89 -7.98 5.54 -8.99
N ARG A 90 -7.21 6.38 -8.28
CA ARG A 90 -5.83 6.74 -8.67
C ARG A 90 -4.89 5.52 -8.73
N ILE A 91 -5.04 4.56 -7.81
CA ILE A 91 -4.29 3.31 -7.86
C ILE A 91 -4.67 2.51 -9.10
N LEU A 92 -5.96 2.38 -9.37
CA LEU A 92 -6.50 1.63 -10.50
C LEU A 92 -6.22 2.29 -11.87
N GLU A 93 -5.83 3.54 -11.90
CA GLU A 93 -5.31 4.18 -13.11
C GLU A 93 -4.05 3.48 -13.65
N LYS A 94 -3.26 2.90 -12.75
CA LYS A 94 -2.01 2.19 -13.08
C LYS A 94 -2.14 0.67 -12.96
N HIS A 95 -3.01 0.19 -12.08
CA HIS A 95 -3.21 -1.23 -11.78
C HIS A 95 -4.62 -1.67 -12.18
N GLN A 96 -4.72 -2.71 -13.03
CA GLN A 96 -6.00 -3.12 -13.61
C GLN A 96 -6.64 -4.27 -12.84
N LEU A 97 -7.97 -4.18 -12.67
CA LEU A 97 -8.79 -5.22 -12.04
C LEU A 97 -9.19 -6.29 -13.05
N TYR A 98 -8.30 -7.24 -13.34
CA TYR A 98 -8.63 -8.48 -14.04
C TYR A 98 -8.22 -9.72 -13.22
N CYS A 99 -8.49 -9.65 -11.94
CA CYS A 99 -7.98 -10.55 -10.89
C CYS A 99 -8.25 -12.03 -11.14
N THR A 100 -9.35 -12.38 -11.79
CA THR A 100 -9.73 -13.76 -12.11
C THR A 100 -8.82 -14.44 -13.14
N VAL A 101 -8.13 -13.64 -13.96
CA VAL A 101 -7.19 -14.10 -15.00
C VAL A 101 -5.81 -13.49 -14.82
N CYS A 102 -5.52 -12.96 -13.65
CA CYS A 102 -4.28 -12.27 -13.35
C CYS A 102 -3.17 -13.28 -13.01
N ASP A 103 -2.14 -13.34 -13.84
CA ASP A 103 -0.96 -14.20 -13.63
C ASP A 103 -0.15 -13.84 -12.36
N TYR A 104 -0.43 -12.69 -11.76
CA TYR A 104 0.21 -12.20 -10.55
C TYR A 104 -0.59 -12.51 -9.28
N ASN A 105 -1.79 -13.04 -9.40
CA ASN A 105 -2.61 -13.42 -8.26
C ASN A 105 -2.13 -14.77 -7.71
N ASN A 106 -1.36 -14.71 -6.63
CA ASN A 106 -0.87 -15.88 -5.89
C ASN A 106 -1.83 -16.34 -4.78
N GLY A 107 -3.08 -15.86 -4.79
CA GLY A 107 -4.07 -16.11 -3.73
C GLY A 107 -3.95 -15.17 -2.52
N ASN A 108 -3.01 -14.24 -2.51
CA ASN A 108 -2.78 -13.28 -1.43
C ASN A 108 -2.39 -11.89 -1.97
N CYS A 109 -3.13 -11.40 -2.95
CA CYS A 109 -2.94 -10.05 -3.49
C CYS A 109 -3.70 -9.04 -2.61
N GLU A 110 -2.97 -8.16 -1.93
CA GLU A 110 -3.57 -7.16 -1.02
C GLU A 110 -4.44 -6.14 -1.77
N ILE A 111 -4.09 -5.80 -3.03
CA ILE A 111 -4.93 -4.94 -3.88
C ILE A 111 -6.26 -5.62 -4.16
N HIS A 112 -6.25 -6.87 -4.59
CA HIS A 112 -7.48 -7.63 -4.84
C HIS A 112 -8.37 -7.66 -3.59
N ASN A 113 -7.80 -8.07 -2.45
CA ASN A 113 -8.53 -8.20 -1.20
C ASN A 113 -9.12 -6.85 -0.74
N THR A 114 -8.35 -5.76 -0.86
CA THR A 114 -8.80 -4.41 -0.50
C THR A 114 -9.95 -3.94 -1.40
N MET A 115 -9.87 -4.18 -2.71
CA MET A 115 -10.93 -3.78 -3.64
C MET A 115 -12.21 -4.58 -3.43
N ASP A 116 -12.08 -5.89 -3.18
CA ASP A 116 -13.22 -6.77 -2.86
C ASP A 116 -13.92 -6.34 -1.56
N GLU A 117 -13.15 -6.12 -0.49
CA GLU A 117 -13.70 -5.70 0.81
C GLU A 117 -14.32 -4.30 0.77
N TRP A 118 -13.76 -3.40 -0.04
CA TRP A 118 -14.35 -2.08 -0.26
C TRP A 118 -15.59 -2.12 -1.15
N GLY A 119 -15.84 -3.24 -1.84
CA GLY A 119 -16.98 -3.44 -2.74
C GLY A 119 -16.79 -2.82 -4.12
N LEU A 120 -15.54 -2.69 -4.58
CA LEU A 120 -15.24 -2.15 -5.90
C LEU A 120 -15.21 -3.27 -6.95
N GLU A 121 -16.32 -3.47 -7.67
CA GLU A 121 -16.44 -4.53 -8.68
C GLU A 121 -15.80 -4.16 -10.03
N HIS A 122 -15.77 -2.86 -10.37
CA HIS A 122 -15.31 -2.37 -11.66
C HIS A 122 -14.46 -1.11 -11.52
N GLN A 123 -13.37 -1.06 -12.29
CA GLN A 123 -12.57 0.17 -12.41
C GLN A 123 -13.20 1.16 -13.38
N SER A 124 -12.99 2.47 -13.12
CA SER A 124 -13.50 3.55 -13.98
C SER A 124 -12.64 3.81 -15.22
N TYR A 125 -11.45 3.18 -15.32
CA TYR A 125 -10.47 3.45 -16.36
C TYR A 125 -10.41 2.32 -17.39
N GLU A 126 -10.16 2.69 -18.65
CA GLU A 126 -9.90 1.73 -19.72
C GLU A 126 -8.55 1.01 -19.53
N TYR A 127 -8.44 -0.15 -20.18
CA TYR A 127 -7.21 -0.94 -20.20
C TYR A 127 -6.05 -0.10 -20.78
N LYS A 128 -4.98 0.06 -20.01
CA LYS A 128 -3.75 0.72 -20.47
C LYS A 128 -2.76 -0.33 -21.02
N PRO A 129 -2.11 -0.08 -22.15
CA PRO A 129 -1.06 -0.97 -22.64
C PRO A 129 0.08 -1.05 -21.61
N LYS A 130 0.71 -2.22 -21.53
CA LYS A 130 1.86 -2.47 -20.65
C LYS A 130 3.15 -2.12 -21.42
N PRO A 131 3.72 -0.90 -21.23
CA PRO A 131 4.82 -0.42 -22.06
C PRO A 131 6.20 -0.94 -21.64
N TYR A 132 6.30 -1.52 -20.42
CA TYR A 132 7.58 -1.93 -19.86
C TYR A 132 7.79 -3.43 -19.94
N GLU A 133 9.02 -3.83 -20.20
CA GLU A 133 9.45 -5.22 -20.05
C GLU A 133 9.59 -5.57 -18.57
N VAL A 134 9.33 -6.83 -18.24
CA VAL A 134 9.54 -7.38 -16.91
C VAL A 134 11.03 -7.59 -16.70
N ASP A 135 11.57 -7.09 -15.59
CA ASP A 135 12.97 -7.30 -15.22
C ASP A 135 13.09 -8.55 -14.35
N PHE A 136 13.90 -9.49 -14.80
CA PHE A 136 14.12 -10.77 -14.14
C PHE A 136 15.48 -10.83 -13.46
N GLY A 137 15.47 -10.90 -12.13
CA GLY A 137 16.64 -11.24 -11.34
C GLY A 137 16.78 -12.76 -11.15
N PRO A 138 17.79 -13.21 -10.38
CA PRO A 138 18.03 -14.64 -10.17
C PRO A 138 16.97 -15.31 -9.31
N PHE A 139 16.28 -14.58 -8.43
CA PHE A 139 15.34 -15.13 -7.43
C PHE A 139 13.94 -14.54 -7.56
N TYR A 140 13.83 -13.30 -8.02
CA TYR A 140 12.58 -12.60 -8.16
C TYR A 140 12.58 -11.70 -9.40
N ARG A 141 11.42 -11.22 -9.77
CA ARG A 141 11.19 -10.33 -10.90
C ARG A 141 10.47 -9.07 -10.47
N TYR A 142 10.57 -8.06 -11.30
CA TYR A 142 9.79 -6.83 -11.18
C TYR A 142 9.02 -6.54 -12.47
N ASP A 143 7.71 -6.36 -12.34
CA ASP A 143 6.87 -5.86 -13.42
C ASP A 143 6.43 -4.42 -13.13
N PRO A 144 7.01 -3.41 -13.81
CA PRO A 144 6.63 -2.03 -13.63
C PRO A 144 5.17 -1.75 -13.97
N ASN A 145 4.55 -2.56 -14.83
CA ASN A 145 3.16 -2.38 -15.26
C ASN A 145 2.13 -2.80 -14.20
N GLN A 146 2.55 -3.56 -13.19
CA GLN A 146 1.72 -3.91 -12.03
C GLN A 146 1.98 -2.99 -10.83
N CYS A 147 3.08 -2.24 -10.86
CA CYS A 147 3.50 -1.42 -9.73
C CYS A 147 2.56 -0.24 -9.49
N ILE A 148 2.14 -0.08 -8.24
CA ILE A 148 1.28 1.04 -7.79
C ILE A 148 2.07 2.17 -7.13
N LEU A 149 3.40 2.10 -7.11
CA LEU A 149 4.31 3.10 -6.53
C LEU A 149 4.06 3.35 -5.03
N CYS A 150 3.68 2.32 -4.27
CA CYS A 150 3.37 2.46 -2.84
C CYS A 150 4.59 2.72 -1.95
N GLY A 151 5.82 2.47 -2.43
CA GLY A 151 7.06 2.70 -1.70
C GLY A 151 7.50 1.60 -0.75
N ARG A 152 6.67 0.59 -0.42
CA ARG A 152 7.02 -0.46 0.55
C ARG A 152 8.35 -1.17 0.25
N CYS A 153 8.64 -1.47 -1.02
CA CYS A 153 9.87 -2.12 -1.43
C CYS A 153 11.11 -1.23 -1.23
N VAL A 154 10.95 0.07 -1.37
CA VAL A 154 12.01 1.06 -1.12
C VAL A 154 12.28 1.14 0.38
N GLU A 155 11.25 1.36 1.20
CA GLU A 155 11.38 1.42 2.67
C GLU A 155 12.03 0.15 3.25
N VAL A 156 11.57 -1.03 2.83
CA VAL A 156 12.15 -2.27 3.35
C VAL A 156 13.61 -2.45 2.91
N CYS A 157 13.98 -1.97 1.74
CA CYS A 157 15.35 -2.03 1.24
C CYS A 157 16.27 -1.05 1.98
N GLN A 158 15.78 0.15 2.26
CA GLN A 158 16.54 1.21 2.92
C GLN A 158 16.60 1.01 4.42
N ASP A 159 15.46 0.86 5.09
CA ASP A 159 15.37 0.94 6.55
C ASP A 159 15.54 -0.43 7.24
N VAL A 160 15.14 -1.53 6.57
CA VAL A 160 15.23 -2.87 7.17
C VAL A 160 16.47 -3.63 6.70
N GLN A 161 16.71 -3.67 5.38
CA GLN A 161 17.89 -4.32 4.81
C GLN A 161 19.15 -3.46 4.81
N VAL A 162 18.96 -2.13 4.88
CA VAL A 162 20.08 -1.16 4.83
C VAL A 162 20.97 -1.36 3.59
N ASN A 163 20.34 -1.71 2.45
CA ASN A 163 21.06 -1.95 1.19
C ASN A 163 20.93 -0.79 0.21
N GLU A 164 19.89 0.05 0.37
CA GLU A 164 19.65 1.29 -0.37
C GLU A 164 19.66 1.17 -1.90
N THR A 165 19.50 -0.03 -2.45
CA THR A 165 19.54 -0.28 -3.89
C THR A 165 18.28 0.23 -4.60
N LEU A 166 17.12 0.18 -3.91
CA LEU A 166 15.83 0.55 -4.50
C LEU A 166 15.50 2.02 -4.27
N SER A 167 14.99 2.67 -5.32
CA SER A 167 14.39 4.00 -5.25
C SER A 167 13.22 4.11 -6.23
N ILE A 168 12.46 5.22 -6.16
CA ILE A 168 11.45 5.55 -7.18
C ILE A 168 11.95 6.75 -7.96
N ASP A 169 12.08 6.58 -9.28
CA ASP A 169 12.37 7.68 -10.19
C ASP A 169 11.07 8.42 -10.53
N TRP A 170 10.84 9.53 -9.83
CA TRP A 170 9.67 10.39 -9.99
C TRP A 170 9.80 11.40 -11.13
N GLU A 171 11.01 11.60 -11.66
CA GLU A 171 11.29 12.60 -12.72
C GLU A 171 10.89 12.10 -14.11
N ARG A 172 10.64 10.81 -14.25
CA ARG A 172 10.20 10.20 -15.51
C ARG A 172 8.76 10.58 -15.84
N GLU A 173 8.46 10.65 -17.11
CA GLU A 173 7.09 10.78 -17.61
C GLU A 173 6.15 9.70 -17.02
N GLN A 174 6.68 8.47 -16.82
CA GLN A 174 6.01 7.39 -16.11
C GLN A 174 6.91 6.89 -14.97
N PRO A 175 6.69 7.35 -13.74
CA PRO A 175 7.48 6.95 -12.58
C PRO A 175 7.51 5.43 -12.40
N ARG A 176 8.66 4.91 -11.97
CA ARG A 176 8.83 3.48 -11.65
C ARG A 176 9.88 3.27 -10.56
N VAL A 177 9.85 2.09 -9.95
CA VAL A 177 10.94 1.64 -9.08
C VAL A 177 12.15 1.29 -9.95
N ILE A 178 13.32 1.71 -9.50
CA ILE A 178 14.61 1.48 -10.16
C ILE A 178 15.61 0.88 -9.18
N TRP A 179 16.61 0.17 -9.71
CA TRP A 179 17.78 -0.35 -9.00
C TRP A 179 18.98 0.55 -9.28
N ASP A 180 19.66 1.00 -8.22
CA ASP A 180 20.80 1.93 -8.30
C ASP A 180 20.54 3.13 -9.24
N ASN A 181 21.30 3.24 -10.33
CA ASN A 181 21.12 4.28 -11.35
C ASN A 181 20.32 3.75 -12.56
N ASP A 182 19.23 3.01 -12.33
CA ASP A 182 18.38 2.43 -13.37
C ASP A 182 19.05 1.32 -14.20
N VAL A 183 19.74 0.45 -13.53
CA VAL A 183 20.27 -0.81 -14.11
C VAL A 183 19.30 -1.96 -13.90
N SER A 184 19.54 -3.11 -14.56
CA SER A 184 18.75 -4.32 -14.31
C SER A 184 18.99 -4.89 -12.90
N ILE A 185 18.07 -5.71 -12.41
CA ILE A 185 18.24 -6.40 -11.11
C ILE A 185 19.57 -7.16 -11.07
N ASN A 186 19.95 -7.78 -12.19
CA ASN A 186 21.19 -8.59 -12.28
C ASN A 186 22.47 -7.76 -12.24
N ASP A 187 22.42 -6.51 -12.69
CA ASP A 187 23.61 -5.63 -12.78
C ASP A 187 23.68 -4.66 -11.59
N SER A 188 22.71 -4.73 -10.67
CA SER A 188 22.62 -3.84 -9.52
C SER A 188 23.40 -4.33 -8.31
N SER A 189 23.54 -3.46 -7.31
CA SER A 189 24.08 -3.80 -5.99
C SER A 189 23.14 -4.66 -5.11
N CYS A 190 22.03 -5.14 -5.69
CA CYS A 190 21.01 -5.91 -4.97
C CYS A 190 21.59 -7.23 -4.43
N VAL A 191 21.43 -7.43 -3.11
CA VAL A 191 21.91 -8.66 -2.42
C VAL A 191 20.96 -9.85 -2.54
N GLY A 192 19.84 -9.73 -3.26
CA GLY A 192 18.91 -10.83 -3.52
C GLY A 192 18.13 -11.31 -2.30
N CYS A 193 17.93 -10.49 -1.26
CA CYS A 193 17.28 -10.89 0.00
C CYS A 193 15.78 -11.20 -0.13
N GLY A 194 15.09 -10.70 -1.19
CA GLY A 194 13.68 -10.97 -1.48
C GLY A 194 12.67 -10.20 -0.63
N GLN A 195 13.08 -9.38 0.33
CA GLN A 195 12.15 -8.67 1.21
C GLN A 195 11.21 -7.71 0.46
N CYS A 196 11.67 -7.12 -0.65
CA CYS A 196 10.83 -6.30 -1.50
C CYS A 196 9.63 -7.07 -2.09
N ALA A 197 9.79 -8.36 -2.38
CA ALA A 197 8.71 -9.22 -2.85
C ALA A 197 7.71 -9.54 -1.72
N THR A 198 8.19 -9.76 -0.49
CA THR A 198 7.30 -10.09 0.64
C THR A 198 6.39 -8.96 1.09
N VAL A 199 6.79 -7.70 0.84
CA VAL A 199 6.00 -6.52 1.23
C VAL A 199 5.21 -5.90 0.07
N CYS A 200 5.32 -6.44 -1.14
CA CYS A 200 4.66 -5.89 -2.32
C CYS A 200 3.15 -6.19 -2.31
N PRO A 201 2.26 -5.18 -2.20
CA PRO A 201 0.84 -5.42 -2.05
C PRO A 201 0.12 -5.83 -3.35
N CYS A 202 0.78 -5.64 -4.50
CA CYS A 202 0.22 -5.90 -5.83
C CYS A 202 1.00 -6.96 -6.63
N ASN A 203 1.96 -7.66 -5.98
CA ASN A 203 2.81 -8.66 -6.62
C ASN A 203 3.60 -8.17 -7.86
N ALA A 204 3.82 -6.86 -7.98
CA ALA A 204 4.74 -6.31 -8.98
C ALA A 204 6.18 -6.80 -8.77
N MET A 205 6.58 -6.96 -7.50
CA MET A 205 7.74 -7.73 -7.07
C MET A 205 7.28 -9.12 -6.67
N MET A 206 7.80 -10.18 -7.29
CA MET A 206 7.37 -11.55 -7.06
C MET A 206 8.55 -12.51 -7.22
N GLU A 207 8.56 -13.58 -6.44
CA GLU A 207 9.53 -14.66 -6.60
C GLU A 207 9.34 -15.39 -7.94
N ASN A 208 10.43 -15.75 -8.60
CA ASN A 208 10.39 -16.38 -9.92
C ASN A 208 9.67 -17.74 -9.95
N ASN A 209 9.71 -18.50 -8.85
CA ASN A 209 9.01 -19.78 -8.70
C ASN A 209 7.50 -19.65 -8.48
N MET A 210 7.01 -18.46 -8.15
CA MET A 210 5.57 -18.18 -8.01
C MET A 210 4.92 -17.82 -9.34
N VAL A 211 5.71 -17.50 -10.37
CA VAL A 211 5.21 -17.17 -11.70
C VAL A 211 4.69 -18.45 -12.39
N GLY A 212 3.44 -18.43 -12.78
CA GLY A 212 2.80 -19.56 -13.47
C GLY A 212 2.19 -20.64 -12.55
N ASN A 213 2.21 -20.47 -11.23
CA ASN A 213 1.52 -21.35 -10.31
C ASN A 213 0.15 -20.81 -9.85
N ALA A 214 -0.27 -19.66 -10.35
CA ALA A 214 -1.58 -19.07 -10.13
C ALA A 214 -2.54 -19.54 -11.22
N GLY A 215 -2.95 -20.81 -11.18
CA GLY A 215 -3.91 -21.41 -12.08
C GLY A 215 -4.86 -22.32 -11.31
#